data_b8ea289095ef888f5ae074536c293df8
#
_entry.id   b8ea289095ef888f5ae074536c293df8
#
_cell.length_a   1.000
_cell.length_b   1.000
_cell.length_c   1.000
_cell.angle_alpha   90.00
_cell.angle_beta   90.00
_cell.angle_gamma   90.00
#
_symmetry.space_group_name_H-M   'P 1'
#
loop_
_entity.id
_entity.type
_entity.pdbx_description
1 polymer ?
#
loop_
_entity_poly.entity_id
_entity_poly.type
_entity_poly.pdbx_seq_one_letter_code
_entity_poly.pdbx_strand_id
1 'polypeptide(L)'
;MTGIVFFGSANYESVASFYAQRVGADVWLEQSACTILRYDNMLFGFCEADAAETDGVLTFVTDDRAGVDAFYDRFEGRARGEPTVNEEFDIYQFFADDPEGRTMEFQTFLHETDPVC
;
A
#
# COMPACT_ATOMS: atom_id res chain seq x y z
N MET A 1 16.81 -2.50 -13.36
CA MET A 1 15.87 -1.37 -13.17
C MET A 1 14.49 -1.90 -12.88
N THR A 2 13.59 -1.07 -12.45
CA THR A 2 12.27 -1.43 -11.99
C THR A 2 11.21 -0.52 -12.62
N GLY A 3 9.95 -0.72 -12.28
CA GLY A 3 8.86 0.14 -12.68
C GLY A 3 8.38 0.99 -11.51
N ILE A 4 7.67 2.06 -11.83
CA ILE A 4 7.06 2.95 -10.85
C ILE A 4 5.60 3.14 -11.24
N VAL A 5 4.70 3.01 -10.27
CA VAL A 5 3.28 3.35 -10.45
C VAL A 5 3.05 4.72 -9.84
N PHE A 6 2.49 5.66 -10.61
CA PHE A 6 2.19 7.01 -10.13
C PHE A 6 0.69 7.23 -10.00
N PHE A 7 0.32 7.99 -8.96
CA PHE A 7 -1.05 8.45 -8.75
C PHE A 7 -1.06 9.97 -8.61
N GLY A 8 -2.05 10.61 -9.18
CA GLY A 8 -2.35 12.00 -8.88
C GLY A 8 -2.89 12.13 -7.46
N SER A 9 -2.49 13.17 -6.77
CA SER A 9 -2.87 13.42 -5.38
C SER A 9 -3.13 14.90 -5.18
N ALA A 10 -4.21 15.21 -4.49
CA ALA A 10 -4.51 16.61 -4.13
C ALA A 10 -3.63 17.09 -2.98
N ASN A 11 -2.96 16.18 -2.28
CA ASN A 11 -2.11 16.49 -1.15
C ASN A 11 -0.97 15.47 -1.03
N TYR A 12 -0.11 15.44 -2.06
CA TYR A 12 0.86 14.37 -2.22
C TYR A 12 1.86 14.26 -1.06
N GLU A 13 2.24 15.37 -0.44
CA GLU A 13 3.21 15.33 0.66
C GLU A 13 2.65 14.63 1.88
N SER A 14 1.41 14.93 2.28
CA SER A 14 0.81 14.29 3.44
C SER A 14 0.43 12.83 3.14
N VAL A 15 0.05 12.53 1.91
CA VAL A 15 -0.23 11.15 1.50
C VAL A 15 1.06 10.31 1.55
N ALA A 16 2.16 10.84 1.02
CA ALA A 16 3.45 10.15 1.09
C ALA A 16 3.89 9.92 2.53
N SER A 17 3.73 10.91 3.42
CA SER A 17 4.02 10.77 4.84
C SER A 17 3.19 9.68 5.50
N PHE A 18 1.92 9.57 5.12
CA PHE A 18 1.04 8.52 5.63
C PHE A 18 1.58 7.14 5.29
N TYR A 19 1.97 6.92 4.03
CA TYR A 19 2.51 5.63 3.61
C TYR A 19 3.86 5.33 4.28
N ALA A 20 4.71 6.32 4.45
CA ALA A 20 5.97 6.15 5.14
C ALA A 20 5.76 5.75 6.61
N GLN A 21 4.80 6.36 7.29
CA GLN A 21 4.56 6.11 8.71
C GLN A 21 3.74 4.85 8.97
N ARG A 22 2.67 4.65 8.20
CA ARG A 22 1.73 3.55 8.47
C ARG A 22 2.14 2.25 7.81
N VAL A 23 2.71 2.30 6.63
CA VAL A 23 3.13 1.10 5.89
C VAL A 23 4.60 0.79 6.16
N GLY A 24 5.39 1.80 6.48
CA GLY A 24 6.82 1.65 6.64
C GLY A 24 7.56 1.72 5.31
N ALA A 25 6.94 2.32 4.30
CA ALA A 25 7.61 2.56 3.02
C ALA A 25 8.69 3.63 3.20
N ASP A 26 9.78 3.50 2.49
CA ASP A 26 10.86 4.49 2.50
C ASP A 26 10.63 5.51 1.39
N VAL A 27 10.97 6.77 1.66
CA VAL A 27 11.05 7.75 0.59
C VAL A 27 12.27 7.43 -0.26
N TRP A 28 12.05 7.06 -1.50
CA TRP A 28 13.12 6.68 -2.42
C TRP A 28 13.67 7.89 -3.18
N LEU A 29 12.79 8.78 -3.61
CA LEU A 29 13.19 9.98 -4.35
C LEU A 29 12.13 11.07 -4.20
N GLU A 30 12.58 12.27 -3.89
CA GLU A 30 11.73 13.45 -3.91
C GLU A 30 12.04 14.26 -5.15
N GLN A 31 11.00 14.62 -5.88
CA GLN A 31 11.07 15.48 -7.04
C GLN A 31 10.18 16.69 -6.83
N SER A 32 10.29 17.68 -7.71
CA SER A 32 9.34 18.79 -7.71
C SER A 32 7.94 18.24 -7.98
N ALA A 33 7.01 18.49 -7.05
CA ALA A 33 5.60 18.07 -7.14
C ALA A 33 5.35 16.56 -7.11
N CYS A 34 6.37 15.74 -6.79
CA CYS A 34 6.21 14.27 -6.66
C CYS A 34 7.08 13.72 -5.55
N THR A 35 6.57 12.70 -4.86
CA THR A 35 7.36 11.89 -3.93
C THR A 35 7.22 10.44 -4.33
N ILE A 36 8.35 9.75 -4.49
CA ILE A 36 8.38 8.33 -4.85
C ILE A 36 8.81 7.54 -3.62
N LEU A 37 8.06 6.52 -3.32
CA LEU A 37 8.25 5.65 -2.16
C LEU A 37 8.64 4.25 -2.61
N ARG A 38 9.30 3.53 -1.71
CA ARG A 38 9.66 2.14 -1.93
C ARG A 38 9.12 1.28 -0.79
N TYR A 39 8.47 0.19 -1.16
CA TYR A 39 8.11 -0.89 -0.25
C TYR A 39 8.69 -2.17 -0.84
N ASP A 40 9.69 -2.74 -0.17
CA ASP A 40 10.43 -3.90 -0.67
C ASP A 40 10.93 -3.65 -2.10
N ASN A 41 10.39 -4.35 -3.09
CA ASN A 41 10.79 -4.20 -4.50
C ASN A 41 9.78 -3.36 -5.33
N MET A 42 8.81 -2.73 -4.67
CA MET A 42 7.79 -1.92 -5.35
C MET A 42 8.11 -0.43 -5.20
N LEU A 43 8.10 0.29 -6.32
CA LEU A 43 8.15 1.75 -6.31
C LEU A 43 6.77 2.31 -6.69
N PHE A 44 6.31 3.28 -5.92
CA PHE A 44 5.06 3.97 -6.20
C PHE A 44 5.19 5.43 -5.78
N GLY A 45 4.52 6.31 -6.50
CA GLY A 45 4.66 7.72 -6.26
C GLY A 45 3.35 8.48 -6.30
N PHE A 46 3.36 9.63 -5.64
CA PHE A 46 2.24 10.55 -5.61
C PHE A 46 2.70 11.89 -6.14
N CYS A 47 1.99 12.41 -7.13
CA CYS A 47 2.32 13.68 -7.77
C CYS A 47 1.17 14.66 -7.64
N GLU A 48 1.48 15.94 -7.52
CA GLU A 48 0.49 16.98 -7.36
C GLU A 48 -0.51 16.99 -8.52
N ALA A 49 -1.79 16.99 -8.19
CA ALA A 49 -2.88 17.06 -9.12
C ALA A 49 -4.05 17.79 -8.48
N ASP A 50 -4.99 18.29 -9.33
CA ASP A 50 -6.17 19.00 -8.82
C ASP A 50 -7.10 18.07 -8.05
N ALA A 51 -7.13 16.79 -8.43
CA ALA A 51 -7.96 15.78 -7.78
C ALA A 51 -7.18 14.50 -7.61
N ALA A 52 -7.52 13.73 -6.56
CA ALA A 52 -6.86 12.46 -6.29
C ALA A 52 -7.31 11.40 -7.28
N GLU A 53 -6.36 10.63 -7.79
CA GLU A 53 -6.63 9.41 -8.53
C GLU A 53 -6.76 8.27 -7.54
N THR A 54 -7.93 7.64 -7.50
CA THR A 54 -8.24 6.62 -6.49
C THR A 54 -8.62 5.27 -7.09
N ASP A 55 -8.48 5.11 -8.40
CA ASP A 55 -8.74 3.83 -9.06
C ASP A 55 -7.61 2.84 -8.78
N GLY A 56 -7.98 1.57 -8.69
CA GLY A 56 -7.02 0.51 -8.44
C GLY A 56 -6.83 0.22 -6.96
N VAL A 57 -5.95 -0.72 -6.68
CA VAL A 57 -5.64 -1.17 -5.33
C VAL A 57 -4.13 -1.20 -5.13
N LEU A 58 -3.65 -0.58 -4.05
CA LEU A 58 -2.26 -0.74 -3.63
C LEU A 58 -2.21 -1.89 -2.64
N THR A 59 -1.55 -2.97 -3.05
CA THR A 59 -1.45 -4.19 -2.25
C THR A 59 -0.05 -4.34 -1.69
N PHE A 60 0.03 -4.55 -0.38
CA PHE A 60 1.27 -4.79 0.33
C PHE A 60 1.26 -6.23 0.82
N VAL A 61 2.24 -7.01 0.38
CA VAL A 61 2.32 -8.44 0.67
C VAL A 61 3.28 -8.65 1.84
N THR A 62 2.88 -9.51 2.76
CA THR A 62 3.73 -9.91 3.90
C THR A 62 4.11 -11.38 3.78
N ASP A 63 5.12 -11.78 4.55
CA ASP A 63 5.61 -13.16 4.51
C ASP A 63 4.68 -14.15 5.21
N ASP A 64 3.86 -13.67 6.16
CA ASP A 64 3.00 -14.53 6.96
C ASP A 64 1.77 -13.78 7.49
N ARG A 65 0.89 -14.52 8.16
CA ARG A 65 -0.32 -13.94 8.76
C ARG A 65 0.01 -12.90 9.84
N ALA A 66 1.06 -13.13 10.60
CA ALA A 66 1.47 -12.20 11.66
C ALA A 66 1.79 -10.82 11.09
N GLY A 67 2.37 -10.77 9.88
CA GLY A 67 2.63 -9.52 9.18
C GLY A 67 1.36 -8.78 8.82
N VAL A 68 0.34 -9.50 8.36
CA VAL A 68 -0.98 -8.90 8.06
C VAL A 68 -1.63 -8.36 9.33
N ASP A 69 -1.60 -9.14 10.40
CA ASP A 69 -2.17 -8.73 11.69
C ASP A 69 -1.47 -7.49 12.25
N ALA A 70 -0.15 -7.41 12.10
CA ALA A 70 0.61 -6.24 12.55
C ALA A 70 0.22 -4.97 11.76
N PHE A 71 -0.02 -5.10 10.47
CA PHE A 71 -0.55 -3.97 9.69
C PHE A 71 -1.96 -3.60 10.15
N TYR A 72 -2.82 -4.58 10.41
CA TYR A 72 -4.17 -4.31 10.87
C TYR A 72 -4.16 -3.46 12.15
N ASP A 73 -3.25 -3.76 13.08
CA ASP A 73 -3.11 -3.00 14.31
C ASP A 73 -2.74 -1.53 14.07
N ARG A 74 -2.01 -1.25 12.99
CA ARG A 74 -1.62 0.11 12.61
C ARG A 74 -2.72 0.88 11.90
N PHE A 75 -3.76 0.20 11.43
CA PHE A 75 -4.81 0.80 10.61
C PHE A 75 -6.14 0.89 11.34
N GLU A 76 -6.11 0.97 12.66
CA GLU A 76 -7.31 1.17 13.47
C GLU A 76 -8.04 2.43 13.01
N GLY A 77 -9.34 2.30 12.77
CA GLY A 77 -10.18 3.39 12.28
C GLY A 77 -10.14 3.57 10.77
N ARG A 78 -9.25 2.89 10.04
CA ARG A 78 -9.15 2.96 8.58
C ARG A 78 -9.41 1.62 7.91
N ALA A 79 -9.28 0.51 8.63
CA ALA A 79 -9.56 -0.81 8.09
C ALA A 79 -11.06 -0.97 7.85
N ARG A 80 -11.42 -1.57 6.71
CA ARG A 80 -12.81 -1.84 6.34
C ARG A 80 -13.38 -3.09 6.99
N GLY A 81 -12.53 -3.87 7.66
CA GLY A 81 -12.92 -5.10 8.34
C GLY A 81 -11.69 -5.80 8.86
N GLU A 82 -11.90 -6.84 9.66
CA GLU A 82 -10.81 -7.65 10.19
C GLU A 82 -10.18 -8.51 9.10
N PRO A 83 -8.90 -8.90 9.28
CA PRO A 83 -8.29 -9.85 8.35
C PRO A 83 -9.07 -11.16 8.28
N THR A 84 -9.28 -11.66 7.07
CA THR A 84 -10.00 -12.91 6.82
C THR A 84 -9.31 -13.72 5.73
N VAL A 85 -9.59 -15.02 5.71
CA VAL A 85 -9.14 -15.89 4.62
C VAL A 85 -10.07 -15.72 3.44
N ASN A 86 -9.49 -15.43 2.28
CA ASN A 86 -10.17 -15.44 1.00
C ASN A 86 -9.85 -16.78 0.34
N GLU A 87 -10.82 -17.70 0.33
CA GLU A 87 -10.62 -19.06 -0.17
C GLU A 87 -10.45 -19.11 -1.69
N GLU A 88 -11.04 -18.17 -2.40
CA GLU A 88 -10.92 -18.12 -3.86
C GLU A 88 -9.48 -17.94 -4.30
N PHE A 89 -8.75 -17.04 -3.62
CA PHE A 89 -7.36 -16.73 -3.97
C PHE A 89 -6.35 -17.37 -3.01
N ASP A 90 -6.82 -18.02 -1.96
CA ASP A 90 -5.99 -18.64 -0.93
C ASP A 90 -5.00 -17.64 -0.33
N ILE A 91 -5.57 -16.56 0.19
CA ILE A 91 -4.84 -15.48 0.84
C ILE A 91 -5.52 -15.08 2.14
N TYR A 92 -4.74 -14.49 3.04
CA TYR A 92 -5.24 -13.88 4.28
C TYR A 92 -5.07 -12.38 4.12
N GLN A 93 -6.15 -11.59 4.24
CA GLN A 93 -6.16 -10.20 3.80
C GLN A 93 -7.09 -9.30 4.59
N PHE A 94 -6.83 -8.01 4.55
CA PHE A 94 -7.82 -6.98 4.87
C PHE A 94 -7.62 -5.78 3.95
N PHE A 95 -8.66 -4.96 3.85
CA PHE A 95 -8.64 -3.72 3.08
C PHE A 95 -8.70 -2.51 4.00
N ALA A 96 -8.10 -1.42 3.57
CA ALA A 96 -8.10 -0.15 4.30
C ALA A 96 -8.17 1.02 3.33
N ASP A 97 -8.44 2.20 3.86
CA ASP A 97 -8.48 3.43 3.07
C ASP A 97 -7.30 4.32 3.42
N ASP A 98 -6.66 4.90 2.40
CA ASP A 98 -5.68 5.94 2.63
C ASP A 98 -6.38 7.31 2.84
N PRO A 99 -5.63 8.39 3.13
CA PRO A 99 -6.26 9.68 3.42
C PRO A 99 -7.12 10.26 2.29
N GLU A 100 -6.92 9.82 1.06
CA GLU A 100 -7.70 10.28 -0.09
C GLU A 100 -8.78 9.28 -0.53
N GLY A 101 -9.00 8.21 0.26
CA GLY A 101 -9.99 7.19 -0.05
C GLY A 101 -9.52 6.13 -1.03
N ARG A 102 -8.24 6.08 -1.34
CA ARG A 102 -7.65 5.06 -2.19
C ARG A 102 -7.67 3.73 -1.46
N THR A 103 -8.00 2.66 -2.18
CA THR A 103 -8.05 1.32 -1.59
C THR A 103 -6.64 0.77 -1.39
N MET A 104 -6.36 0.35 -0.16
CA MET A 104 -5.15 -0.37 0.19
C MET A 104 -5.54 -1.80 0.56
N GLU A 105 -4.66 -2.74 0.25
CA GLU A 105 -4.84 -4.14 0.65
C GLU A 105 -3.56 -4.63 1.30
N PHE A 106 -3.72 -5.41 2.37
CA PHE A 106 -2.60 -6.08 3.03
C PHE A 106 -2.91 -7.56 3.01
N GLN A 107 -1.96 -8.37 2.47
CA GLN A 107 -2.22 -9.79 2.31
C GLN A 107 -0.96 -10.62 2.45
N THR A 108 -1.16 -11.88 2.74
CA THR A 108 -0.12 -12.90 2.61
C THR A 108 -0.70 -14.08 1.84
N PHE A 109 0.12 -14.70 0.99
CA PHE A 109 -0.29 -15.89 0.27
C PHE A 109 -0.24 -17.10 1.20
N LEU A 110 -1.28 -17.93 1.17
CA LEU A 110 -1.37 -19.14 1.98
C LEU A 110 -0.89 -20.38 1.20
N HIS A 111 -0.27 -20.15 0.05
CA HIS A 111 0.30 -21.17 -0.81
C HIS A 111 1.66 -20.69 -1.29
N GLU A 112 2.46 -21.60 -1.84
CA GLU A 112 3.76 -21.24 -2.38
C GLU A 112 3.62 -20.38 -3.63
N THR A 113 4.51 -19.41 -3.75
CA THR A 113 4.62 -18.54 -4.93
C THR A 113 6.08 -18.49 -5.36
N ASP A 114 6.30 -18.23 -6.64
CA ASP A 114 7.65 -18.00 -7.15
C ASP A 114 8.18 -16.65 -6.65
N PRO A 115 9.48 -16.54 -6.38
CA PRO A 115 10.04 -15.25 -6.00
C PRO A 115 9.96 -14.26 -7.16
N VAL A 116 9.74 -12.97 -6.83
CA VAL A 116 9.65 -11.91 -7.83
C VAL A 116 11.04 -11.44 -8.26
N CYS A 117 11.99 -11.48 -7.35
CA CYS A 117 13.37 -11.06 -7.65
C CYS A 117 14.39 -11.78 -6.79
#